data_271bf305dbbd3b0ea787629da731aa9a
#
_entry.id   271bf305dbbd3b0ea787629da731aa9a
#
_cell.length_a   1.000
_cell.length_b   1.000
_cell.length_c   1.000
_cell.angle_alpha   90.00
_cell.angle_beta   90.00
_cell.angle_gamma   90.00
#
_symmetry.space_group_name_H-M   'P 1'
#
loop_
_entity.id
_entity.type
_entity.pdbx_description
1 polymer ?
#
loop_
_entity_poly.entity_id
_entity_poly.type
_entity_poly.pdbx_seq_one_letter_code
_entity_poly.pdbx_strand_id
1 'polypeptide(L)'
;ANTEIVHGGATRHESEYNALQYLRGDIEAGLIDLVLIHDGARPLATAELFVAIAAGAQTHGGAIPTIALDPREMDTAREETIARVQTPQSFRATQLLQAYEKAAVSGFVGTDTAACMEAFFPDVNTVAVPGDIFNIKITYPQDLAIAELLIPVQ
;
A
#
# COMPACT_ATOMS: atom_id res chain seq x y z
N ALA A 1 6.58 -19.94 -2.79
CA ALA A 1 5.45 -19.16 -2.25
C ALA A 1 4.16 -19.77 -2.79
N ASN A 2 3.15 -19.92 -1.94
CA ASN A 2 1.83 -20.36 -2.39
C ASN A 2 1.10 -19.11 -2.91
N THR A 3 0.43 -19.27 -4.06
CA THR A 3 -0.43 -18.23 -4.65
C THR A 3 -1.87 -18.69 -4.54
N GLU A 4 -2.73 -17.82 -4.00
CA GLU A 4 -4.15 -18.08 -3.85
C GLU A 4 -4.93 -16.93 -4.47
N ILE A 5 -6.13 -17.22 -4.99
CA ILE A 5 -7.00 -16.27 -5.65
C ILE A 5 -8.22 -16.05 -4.78
N VAL A 6 -8.45 -14.81 -4.37
CA VAL A 6 -9.61 -14.38 -3.59
C VAL A 6 -10.49 -13.49 -4.45
N HIS A 7 -11.80 -13.65 -4.37
CA HIS A 7 -12.73 -12.78 -5.06
C HIS A 7 -12.60 -11.33 -4.57
N GLY A 8 -12.41 -10.41 -5.51
CA GLY A 8 -12.43 -8.99 -5.22
C GLY A 8 -13.84 -8.48 -4.90
N GLY A 9 -13.92 -7.22 -4.48
CA GLY A 9 -15.16 -6.49 -4.25
C GLY A 9 -15.48 -5.52 -5.38
N ALA A 10 -16.53 -4.73 -5.22
CA ALA A 10 -16.91 -3.68 -6.15
C ALA A 10 -15.93 -2.48 -6.15
N THR A 11 -15.15 -2.35 -5.08
CA THR A 11 -14.13 -1.30 -4.92
C THR A 11 -12.78 -1.90 -4.55
N ARG A 12 -11.70 -1.08 -4.67
CA ARG A 12 -10.37 -1.43 -4.17
C ARG A 12 -10.43 -1.77 -2.68
N HIS A 13 -11.06 -0.91 -1.88
CA HIS A 13 -11.20 -1.08 -0.43
C HIS A 13 -11.91 -2.39 -0.06
N GLU A 14 -12.99 -2.73 -0.76
CA GLU A 14 -13.72 -3.99 -0.55
C GLU A 14 -12.89 -5.21 -0.95
N SER A 15 -12.11 -5.12 -2.04
CA SER A 15 -11.20 -6.19 -2.45
C SER A 15 -10.11 -6.45 -1.41
N GLU A 16 -9.55 -5.39 -0.83
CA GLU A 16 -8.57 -5.48 0.26
C GLU A 16 -9.21 -6.10 1.51
N TYR A 17 -10.43 -5.69 1.85
CA TYR A 17 -11.16 -6.27 2.97
C TYR A 17 -11.44 -7.76 2.78
N ASN A 18 -11.88 -8.18 1.60
CA ASN A 18 -12.11 -9.59 1.28
C ASN A 18 -10.84 -10.43 1.45
N ALA A 19 -9.69 -9.92 1.00
CA ALA A 19 -8.40 -10.57 1.19
C ALA A 19 -8.03 -10.68 2.68
N LEU A 20 -8.24 -9.63 3.47
CA LEU A 20 -8.00 -9.64 4.91
C LEU A 20 -8.94 -10.62 5.64
N GLN A 21 -10.22 -10.70 5.24
CA GLN A 21 -11.16 -11.68 5.77
C GLN A 21 -10.73 -13.12 5.46
N TYR A 22 -10.19 -13.37 4.27
CA TYR A 22 -9.65 -14.66 3.90
C TYR A 22 -8.46 -15.06 4.80
N LEU A 23 -7.60 -14.11 5.14
CA LEU A 23 -6.44 -14.31 6.00
C LEU A 23 -6.75 -14.25 7.51
N ARG A 24 -7.99 -13.94 7.89
CA ARG A 24 -8.40 -13.72 9.29
C ARG A 24 -7.90 -14.80 10.24
N GLY A 25 -8.14 -16.06 9.92
CA GLY A 25 -7.78 -17.18 10.80
C GLY A 25 -6.28 -17.22 11.10
N ASP A 26 -5.44 -17.01 10.09
CA ASP A 26 -3.98 -17.01 10.24
C ASP A 26 -3.49 -15.75 10.97
N ILE A 27 -4.14 -14.60 10.76
CA ILE A 27 -3.84 -13.36 11.48
C ILE A 27 -4.17 -13.51 12.96
N GLU A 28 -5.36 -14.01 13.29
CA GLU A 28 -5.82 -14.20 14.67
C GLU A 28 -5.01 -15.28 15.41
N ALA A 29 -4.51 -16.29 14.68
CA ALA A 29 -3.60 -17.29 15.21
C ALA A 29 -2.14 -16.81 15.38
N GLY A 30 -1.83 -15.58 14.94
CA GLY A 30 -0.48 -15.02 14.99
C GLY A 30 0.51 -15.67 14.01
N LEU A 31 0.00 -16.31 12.94
CA LEU A 31 0.82 -16.88 11.87
C LEU A 31 1.23 -15.83 10.84
N ILE A 32 0.50 -14.72 10.78
CA ILE A 32 0.78 -13.57 9.91
C ILE A 32 0.94 -12.32 10.79
N ASP A 33 2.16 -11.78 10.85
CA ASP A 33 2.48 -10.57 11.61
C ASP A 33 2.30 -9.28 10.82
N LEU A 34 2.59 -9.34 9.51
CA LEU A 34 2.54 -8.20 8.60
C LEU A 34 1.74 -8.56 7.36
N VAL A 35 0.99 -7.60 6.87
CA VAL A 35 0.35 -7.66 5.55
C VAL A 35 0.89 -6.51 4.69
N LEU A 36 1.27 -6.84 3.46
CA LEU A 36 1.64 -5.87 2.44
C LEU A 36 0.55 -5.85 1.37
N ILE A 37 -0.01 -4.69 1.12
CA ILE A 37 -1.00 -4.48 0.07
C ILE A 37 -0.33 -3.78 -1.10
N HIS A 38 -0.44 -4.40 -2.29
CA HIS A 38 0.22 -3.91 -3.49
C HIS A 38 -0.75 -3.84 -4.68
N ASP A 39 -0.69 -2.73 -5.39
CA ASP A 39 -1.47 -2.54 -6.63
C ASP A 39 -0.92 -3.47 -7.72
N GLY A 40 -1.71 -4.40 -8.24
CA GLY A 40 -1.33 -5.24 -9.39
C GLY A 40 -1.02 -4.43 -10.66
N ALA A 41 -1.45 -3.17 -10.72
CA ALA A 41 -1.11 -2.22 -11.78
C ALA A 41 0.29 -1.59 -11.65
N ARG A 42 1.12 -2.01 -10.68
CA ARG A 42 2.52 -1.59 -10.50
C ARG A 42 3.48 -2.78 -10.69
N PRO A 43 3.64 -3.27 -11.91
CA PRO A 43 4.38 -4.51 -12.17
C PRO A 43 5.90 -4.37 -11.98
N LEU A 44 6.42 -3.15 -11.84
CA LEU A 44 7.86 -2.86 -11.76
C LEU A 44 8.36 -2.65 -10.32
N ALA A 45 7.55 -2.91 -9.30
CA ALA A 45 7.99 -2.86 -7.92
C ALA A 45 9.07 -3.92 -7.67
N THR A 46 10.21 -3.50 -7.10
CA THR A 46 11.36 -4.38 -6.87
C THR A 46 11.24 -5.16 -5.56
N ALA A 47 11.94 -6.28 -5.45
CA ALA A 47 11.99 -7.07 -4.23
C ALA A 47 12.58 -6.25 -3.06
N GLU A 48 13.56 -5.41 -3.34
CA GLU A 48 14.19 -4.52 -2.35
C GLU A 48 13.18 -3.54 -1.75
N LEU A 49 12.26 -3.00 -2.56
CA LEU A 49 11.20 -2.13 -2.07
C LEU A 49 10.26 -2.88 -1.12
N PHE A 50 9.85 -4.11 -1.46
CA PHE A 50 9.03 -4.94 -0.58
C PHE A 50 9.73 -5.22 0.75
N VAL A 51 11.02 -5.55 0.72
CA VAL A 51 11.82 -5.81 1.93
C VAL A 51 11.92 -4.56 2.79
N ALA A 52 12.21 -3.39 2.20
CA ALA A 52 12.33 -2.13 2.93
C ALA A 52 11.00 -1.74 3.60
N ILE A 53 9.88 -1.88 2.90
CA ILE A 53 8.55 -1.59 3.42
C ILE A 53 8.17 -2.56 4.55
N ALA A 54 8.45 -3.86 4.40
CA ALA A 54 8.21 -4.84 5.47
C ALA A 54 9.03 -4.53 6.73
N ALA A 55 10.31 -4.22 6.58
CA ALA A 55 11.19 -3.86 7.70
C ALA A 55 10.73 -2.57 8.41
N GLY A 56 10.30 -1.56 7.65
CA GLY A 56 9.74 -0.34 8.21
C GLY A 56 8.48 -0.61 9.04
N ALA A 57 7.54 -1.38 8.50
CA ALA A 57 6.31 -1.74 9.21
C ALA A 57 6.58 -2.62 10.45
N GLN A 58 7.56 -3.52 10.36
CA GLN A 58 7.95 -4.35 11.50
C GLN A 58 8.49 -3.50 12.65
N THR A 59 9.24 -2.46 12.37
CA THR A 59 9.86 -1.59 13.38
C THR A 59 8.90 -0.56 13.95
N HIS A 60 8.06 0.04 13.09
CA HIS A 60 7.28 1.22 13.43
C HIS A 60 5.76 0.98 13.52
N GLY A 61 5.25 -0.11 12.96
CA GLY A 61 3.82 -0.43 12.93
C GLY A 61 3.21 -0.26 11.54
N GLY A 62 3.65 0.73 10.76
CA GLY A 62 3.26 0.95 9.38
C GLY A 62 4.40 1.52 8.53
N ALA A 63 4.41 1.22 7.23
CA ALA A 63 5.36 1.79 6.28
C ALA A 63 4.73 1.94 4.89
N ILE A 64 5.01 3.07 4.24
CA ILE A 64 4.53 3.39 2.91
C ILE A 64 5.67 3.96 2.05
N PRO A 65 5.75 3.62 0.75
CA PRO A 65 6.75 4.23 -0.12
C PRO A 65 6.29 5.60 -0.58
N THR A 66 7.20 6.57 -0.55
CA THR A 66 6.92 7.94 -0.95
C THR A 66 7.96 8.47 -1.92
N ILE A 67 7.52 9.30 -2.86
CA ILE A 67 8.38 10.10 -3.72
C ILE A 67 8.09 11.57 -3.40
N ALA A 68 9.12 12.30 -2.98
CA ALA A 68 9.02 13.73 -2.78
C ALA A 68 8.65 14.41 -4.12
N LEU A 69 7.66 15.28 -4.09
CA LEU A 69 7.34 16.13 -5.23
C LEU A 69 8.21 17.39 -5.20
N ASP A 70 8.68 17.81 -6.36
CA ASP A 70 9.36 19.11 -6.49
C ASP A 70 8.32 20.21 -6.24
N PRO A 71 8.55 21.11 -5.27
CA PRO A 71 7.63 22.23 -5.00
C PRO A 71 7.35 23.09 -6.25
N ARG A 72 8.26 23.10 -7.23
CA ARG A 72 8.10 23.83 -8.49
C ARG A 72 7.08 23.17 -9.45
N GLU A 73 6.79 21.88 -9.26
CA GLU A 73 5.75 21.19 -10.02
C GLU A 73 4.34 21.45 -9.45
N MET A 74 4.29 22.10 -8.30
CA MET A 74 3.06 22.41 -7.59
C MET A 74 2.96 23.90 -7.42
N ASP A 75 1.94 24.50 -8.03
CA ASP A 75 1.61 25.94 -7.87
C ASP A 75 1.03 26.20 -6.45
N THR A 76 1.78 25.82 -5.41
CA THR A 76 1.36 25.98 -4.02
C THR A 76 2.47 26.64 -3.20
N ALA A 77 2.14 27.77 -2.59
CA ALA A 77 2.96 28.48 -1.61
C ALA A 77 2.95 27.79 -0.21
N ARG A 78 2.82 26.47 -0.15
CA ARG A 78 2.82 25.73 1.11
C ARG A 78 4.23 25.26 1.45
N GLU A 79 4.65 25.52 2.68
CA GLU A 79 5.92 25.02 3.25
C GLU A 79 5.89 23.51 3.58
N GLU A 80 4.75 22.84 3.35
CA GLU A 80 4.58 21.42 3.64
C GLU A 80 5.23 20.56 2.55
N THR A 81 6.02 19.59 2.98
CA THR A 81 6.55 18.57 2.07
C THR A 81 5.41 17.67 1.60
N ILE A 82 5.04 17.81 0.33
CA ILE A 82 4.05 16.94 -0.29
C ILE A 82 4.79 15.79 -0.98
N ALA A 83 4.32 14.58 -0.74
CA ALA A 83 4.89 13.39 -1.34
C ALA A 83 3.81 12.58 -2.07
N ARG A 84 4.19 11.97 -3.18
CA ARG A 84 3.36 11.01 -3.88
C ARG A 84 3.54 9.64 -3.22
N VAL A 85 2.43 9.05 -2.76
CA VAL A 85 2.43 7.72 -2.14
C VAL A 85 2.35 6.63 -3.21
N GLN A 86 3.07 5.55 -2.99
CA GLN A 86 3.03 4.36 -3.83
C GLN A 86 2.56 3.13 -3.01
N THR A 87 2.56 1.96 -3.63
CA THR A 87 2.46 0.65 -3.00
C THR A 87 3.70 -0.19 -3.36
N PRO A 88 4.10 -1.18 -2.52
CA PRO A 88 3.35 -1.80 -1.44
C PRO A 88 3.24 -0.93 -0.19
N GLN A 89 2.10 -1.00 0.51
CA GLN A 89 1.92 -0.43 1.84
C GLN A 89 1.83 -1.56 2.85
N SER A 90 2.53 -1.47 3.98
CA SER A 90 2.58 -2.55 4.97
C SER A 90 2.20 -2.07 6.36
N PHE A 91 1.45 -2.91 7.07
CA PHE A 91 1.01 -2.67 8.44
C PHE A 91 0.99 -3.97 9.24
N ARG A 92 0.94 -3.84 10.58
CA ARG A 92 0.69 -4.98 11.46
C ARG A 92 -0.65 -5.61 11.11
N ALA A 93 -0.64 -6.93 10.85
CA ALA A 93 -1.78 -7.67 10.32
C ALA A 93 -3.04 -7.53 11.18
N THR A 94 -2.91 -7.67 12.51
CA THR A 94 -4.04 -7.55 13.43
C THR A 94 -4.67 -6.17 13.41
N GLN A 95 -3.86 -5.10 13.44
CA GLN A 95 -4.38 -3.73 13.40
C GLN A 95 -5.01 -3.40 12.06
N LEU A 96 -4.42 -3.87 10.96
CA LEU A 96 -4.96 -3.68 9.62
C LEU A 96 -6.33 -4.37 9.47
N LEU A 97 -6.46 -5.63 9.89
CA LEU A 97 -7.73 -6.34 9.89
C LEU A 97 -8.80 -5.58 10.68
N GLN A 98 -8.48 -5.15 11.91
CA GLN A 98 -9.38 -4.39 12.76
C GLN A 98 -9.77 -3.03 12.16
N ALA A 99 -8.86 -2.34 11.45
CA ALA A 99 -9.16 -1.08 10.78
C ALA A 99 -10.23 -1.28 9.69
N TYR A 100 -10.09 -2.32 8.87
CA TYR A 100 -11.05 -2.64 7.83
C TYR A 100 -12.40 -3.12 8.38
N GLU A 101 -12.42 -3.83 9.51
CA GLU A 101 -13.65 -4.19 10.20
C GLU A 101 -14.42 -2.97 10.72
N LYS A 102 -13.70 -2.03 11.35
CA LYS A 102 -14.28 -0.76 11.79
C LYS A 102 -14.78 0.07 10.59
N ALA A 103 -14.03 0.08 9.49
CA ALA A 103 -14.42 0.74 8.25
C ALA A 103 -15.72 0.16 7.70
N ALA A 104 -15.85 -1.17 7.66
CA ALA A 104 -17.06 -1.85 7.21
C ALA A 104 -18.28 -1.51 8.06
N VAL A 105 -18.13 -1.42 9.40
CA VAL A 105 -19.22 -1.03 10.31
C VAL A 105 -19.61 0.43 10.15
N SER A 106 -18.65 1.34 9.93
CA SER A 106 -18.91 2.78 9.82
C SER A 106 -19.30 3.24 8.42
N GLY A 107 -19.15 2.38 7.41
CA GLY A 107 -19.32 2.75 6.00
C GLY A 107 -18.17 3.61 5.45
N PHE A 108 -17.02 3.63 6.12
CA PHE A 108 -15.84 4.34 5.65
C PHE A 108 -15.21 3.62 4.45
N VAL A 109 -14.83 4.40 3.44
CA VAL A 109 -14.10 3.90 2.28
C VAL A 109 -12.82 4.73 2.13
N GLY A 110 -11.68 4.11 2.40
CA GLY A 110 -10.36 4.73 2.24
C GLY A 110 -9.96 4.89 0.77
N THR A 111 -9.19 5.91 0.48
CA THR A 111 -8.56 6.12 -0.84
C THR A 111 -7.40 5.14 -1.07
N ASP A 112 -6.73 4.75 0.02
CA ASP A 112 -5.70 3.72 0.07
C ASP A 112 -5.68 3.04 1.45
N THR A 113 -4.77 2.07 1.63
CA THR A 113 -4.62 1.32 2.87
C THR A 113 -4.20 2.20 4.04
N ALA A 114 -3.29 3.17 3.79
CA ALA A 114 -2.81 4.09 4.82
C ALA A 114 -3.94 5.00 5.33
N ALA A 115 -4.81 5.49 4.46
CA ALA A 115 -5.97 6.30 4.85
C ALA A 115 -6.93 5.53 5.78
N CYS A 116 -7.10 4.23 5.56
CA CYS A 116 -7.90 3.39 6.46
C CYS A 116 -7.23 3.25 7.83
N MET A 117 -5.91 3.04 7.86
CA MET A 117 -5.15 2.97 9.11
C MET A 117 -5.19 4.29 9.88
N GLU A 118 -4.98 5.42 9.20
CA GLU A 118 -5.04 6.74 9.81
C GLU A 118 -6.42 7.04 10.43
N ALA A 119 -7.51 6.64 9.76
CA ALA A 119 -8.87 6.86 10.25
C ALA A 119 -9.19 6.09 11.54
N PHE A 120 -8.65 4.88 11.72
CA PHE A 120 -9.03 4.00 12.83
C PHE A 120 -7.93 3.69 13.83
N PHE A 121 -6.68 3.95 13.46
CA PHE A 121 -5.48 3.78 14.28
C PHE A 121 -4.50 4.94 14.06
N PRO A 122 -4.89 6.19 14.38
CA PRO A 122 -4.06 7.37 14.14
C PRO A 122 -2.74 7.37 14.91
N ASP A 123 -2.67 6.61 16.01
CA ASP A 123 -1.47 6.51 16.84
C ASP A 123 -0.43 5.51 16.29
N VAL A 124 -0.76 4.77 15.23
CA VAL A 124 0.22 3.89 14.56
C VAL A 124 1.24 4.75 13.82
N ASN A 125 2.49 4.60 14.21
CA ASN A 125 3.58 5.30 13.54
C ASN A 125 3.80 4.72 12.13
N THR A 126 3.31 5.43 11.11
CA THR A 126 3.51 5.06 9.71
C THR A 126 4.69 5.84 9.15
N VAL A 127 5.77 5.13 8.83
CA VAL A 127 6.99 5.75 8.31
C VAL A 127 6.97 5.84 6.78
N ALA A 128 7.50 6.94 6.27
CA ALA A 128 7.79 7.10 4.85
C ALA A 128 9.12 6.40 4.53
N VAL A 129 9.09 5.51 3.54
CA VAL A 129 10.28 4.84 2.99
C VAL A 129 10.52 5.42 1.59
N PRO A 130 11.77 5.64 1.18
CA PRO A 130 12.04 6.06 -0.19
C PRO A 130 11.39 5.13 -1.22
N GLY A 131 10.51 5.69 -2.05
CA GLY A 131 9.88 4.99 -3.15
C GLY A 131 10.80 4.92 -4.38
N ASP A 132 10.30 4.33 -5.45
CA ASP A 132 11.01 4.19 -6.72
C ASP A 132 10.24 4.90 -7.82
N ILE A 133 10.90 5.80 -8.55
CA ILE A 133 10.30 6.52 -9.68
C ILE A 133 9.88 5.56 -10.80
N PHE A 134 10.53 4.41 -10.91
CA PHE A 134 10.18 3.36 -11.88
C PHE A 134 9.05 2.44 -11.42
N ASN A 135 8.64 2.50 -10.16
CA ASN A 135 7.46 1.81 -9.65
C ASN A 135 6.17 2.55 -10.09
N ILE A 136 6.02 2.73 -11.39
CA ILE A 136 4.88 3.43 -11.99
C ILE A 136 3.62 2.60 -11.88
N LYS A 137 2.47 3.31 -11.83
CA LYS A 137 1.14 2.66 -11.92
C LYS A 137 0.65 2.75 -13.36
N ILE A 138 0.43 1.61 -13.99
CA ILE A 138 -0.17 1.51 -15.32
C ILE A 138 -1.67 1.82 -15.17
N THR A 139 -2.06 3.01 -15.58
CA THR A 139 -3.44 3.51 -15.49
C THR A 139 -4.03 3.75 -16.87
N TYR A 140 -3.21 4.22 -17.79
CA TYR A 140 -3.57 4.54 -19.16
C TYR A 140 -2.76 3.72 -20.16
N PRO A 141 -3.24 3.54 -21.42
CA PRO A 141 -2.50 2.77 -22.43
C PRO A 141 -1.05 3.23 -22.66
N GLN A 142 -0.78 4.54 -22.57
CA GLN A 142 0.58 5.08 -22.72
C GLN A 142 1.52 4.64 -21.59
N ASP A 143 1.00 4.37 -20.39
CA ASP A 143 1.82 3.91 -19.26
C ASP A 143 2.40 2.52 -19.52
N LEU A 144 1.68 1.69 -20.29
CA LEU A 144 2.17 0.37 -20.70
C LEU A 144 3.42 0.49 -21.58
N ALA A 145 3.39 1.40 -22.56
CA ALA A 145 4.55 1.65 -23.42
C ALA A 145 5.76 2.16 -22.62
N ILE A 146 5.52 2.99 -21.60
CA ILE A 146 6.59 3.44 -20.69
C ILE A 146 7.11 2.26 -19.86
N ALA A 147 6.23 1.42 -19.31
CA ALA A 147 6.64 0.26 -18.53
C ALA A 147 7.49 -0.72 -19.36
N GLU A 148 7.13 -0.97 -20.62
CA GLU A 148 7.91 -1.82 -21.53
C GLU A 148 9.33 -1.31 -21.75
N LEU A 149 9.53 0.02 -21.83
CA LEU A 149 10.86 0.62 -21.95
C LEU A 149 11.70 0.53 -20.68
N LEU A 150 11.05 0.38 -19.52
CA LEU A 150 11.73 0.28 -18.22
C LEU A 150 12.10 -1.15 -17.84
N ILE A 151 11.51 -2.16 -18.50
CA ILE A 151 11.87 -3.56 -18.28
C ILE A 151 13.24 -3.81 -18.94
N PRO A 152 14.26 -4.27 -18.16
CA PRO A 152 15.54 -4.61 -18.76
C PRO A 152 15.36 -5.67 -19.83
N VAL A 153 15.89 -5.43 -21.02
CA VAL A 153 15.97 -6.47 -22.07
C VAL A 153 16.90 -7.56 -21.55
N GLN A 154 16.35 -8.76 -21.31
CA GLN A 154 17.12 -9.95 -20.91
C GLN A 154 17.90 -10.51 -22.09
#